data_ebcbf084c4bf6cf6b6e66a76634ad01c
#
_entry.id   ebcbf084c4bf6cf6b6e66a76634ad01c
#
_cell.length_a   1.000
_cell.length_b   1.000
_cell.length_c   1.000
_cell.angle_alpha   90.00
_cell.angle_beta   90.00
_cell.angle_gamma   90.00
#
_symmetry.space_group_name_H-M   'P 1'
#
loop_
_entity.id
_entity.type
_entity.pdbx_description
1 polymer ?
#
loop_
_entity_poly.entity_id
_entity_poly.type
_entity_poly.pdbx_seq_one_letter_code
_entity_poly.pdbx_strand_id
1 'polypeptide(L)' 'MNKLELDRLDAILNELSEFNEDVRSFYMCNDSLNMHNTICDMRTELISALEIVNDAENRMGH' A
#
# COMPACT_ATOMS: atom_id res chain seq x y z
N MET A 1 -8.34 13.73 9.99
CA MET A 1 -7.11 13.49 9.21
C MET A 1 -6.64 14.82 8.63
N ASN A 2 -5.36 15.14 8.78
CA ASN A 2 -4.83 16.37 8.21
C ASN A 2 -4.37 16.16 6.77
N LYS A 3 -4.04 17.28 6.09
CA LYS A 3 -3.69 17.22 4.68
C LYS A 3 -2.41 16.41 4.40
N LEU A 4 -1.43 16.47 5.29
CA LEU A 4 -0.20 15.70 5.14
C LEU A 4 -0.47 14.20 5.17
N GLU A 5 -1.30 13.77 6.10
CA GLU A 5 -1.69 12.36 6.21
C GLU A 5 -2.47 11.91 4.97
N LEU A 6 -3.37 12.75 4.49
CA LEU A 6 -4.15 12.44 3.30
C LEU A 6 -3.24 12.32 2.08
N ASP A 7 -2.28 13.23 1.92
CA ASP A 7 -1.32 13.19 0.81
C ASP A 7 -0.46 11.92 0.88
N ARG A 8 -0.02 11.54 2.07
CA ARG A 8 0.75 10.30 2.26
C ARG A 8 -0.08 9.07 1.90
N LEU A 9 -1.34 9.07 2.31
CA LEU A 9 -2.25 7.97 2.00
C LEU A 9 -2.49 7.85 0.50
N ASP A 10 -2.68 8.99 -0.18
CA ASP A 10 -2.82 9.02 -1.64
C ASP A 10 -1.58 8.45 -2.34
N ALA A 11 -0.39 8.81 -1.86
CA ALA A 11 0.87 8.29 -2.42
C ALA A 11 0.96 6.77 -2.25
N ILE A 12 0.59 6.25 -1.07
CA ILE A 12 0.60 4.82 -0.80
C ILE A 12 -0.39 4.10 -1.73
N LEU A 13 -1.59 4.64 -1.91
CA LEU A 13 -2.59 4.03 -2.78
C LEU A 13 -2.13 3.99 -4.23
N ASN A 14 -1.44 5.04 -4.69
CA ASN A 14 -0.87 5.06 -6.04
C ASN A 14 0.21 4.00 -6.20
N GLU A 15 1.09 3.83 -5.23
CA GLU A 15 2.12 2.79 -5.26
C GLU A 15 1.49 1.39 -5.23
N LEU A 16 0.46 1.19 -4.41
CA LEU A 16 -0.23 -0.10 -4.36
C LEU A 16 -0.87 -0.45 -5.69
N SER A 17 -1.41 0.54 -6.39
CA SER A 17 -1.98 0.34 -7.72
C SER A 17 -0.92 -0.14 -8.71
N GLU A 18 0.27 0.47 -8.69
CA GLU A 18 1.39 0.06 -9.54
C GLU A 18 1.87 -1.34 -9.18
N PHE A 19 2.02 -1.64 -7.89
CA PHE A 19 2.42 -2.98 -7.45
C PHE A 19 1.40 -4.02 -7.88
N ASN A 20 0.12 -3.70 -7.84
CA ASN A 20 -0.93 -4.62 -8.27
C ASN A 20 -0.81 -4.96 -9.75
N GLU A 21 -0.48 -3.98 -10.58
CA GLU A 21 -0.24 -4.20 -12.01
C GLU A 21 0.99 -5.09 -12.21
N ASP A 22 2.05 -4.84 -11.44
CA ASP A 22 3.28 -5.64 -11.51
C ASP A 22 3.01 -7.10 -11.10
N VAL A 23 2.27 -7.32 -10.03
CA VAL A 23 1.91 -8.67 -9.59
C VAL A 23 1.15 -9.41 -10.69
N ARG A 24 0.20 -8.72 -11.31
CA ARG A 24 -0.58 -9.32 -12.42
C ARG A 24 0.34 -9.71 -13.58
N SER A 25 1.27 -8.84 -13.94
CA SER A 25 2.23 -9.10 -15.00
C SER A 25 3.13 -10.30 -14.67
N PHE A 26 3.67 -10.35 -13.45
CA PHE A 26 4.51 -11.47 -13.01
C PHE A 26 3.74 -12.79 -12.97
N TYR A 27 2.48 -12.73 -12.55
CA TYR A 27 1.61 -13.90 -12.56
C TYR A 27 1.44 -14.44 -13.99
N MET A 28 1.21 -13.55 -14.94
CA MET A 28 1.03 -13.93 -16.34
C MET A 28 2.30 -14.54 -16.95
N CYS A 29 3.47 -14.13 -16.46
CA CYS A 29 4.77 -14.62 -16.92
C CYS A 29 5.28 -15.81 -16.10
N ASN A 30 4.53 -16.29 -15.12
CA ASN A 30 4.94 -17.34 -14.19
C ASN A 30 6.24 -16.97 -13.43
N ASP A 31 6.42 -15.70 -13.12
CA ASP A 31 7.60 -15.20 -12.41
C ASP A 31 7.29 -15.12 -10.90
N SER A 32 7.36 -16.28 -10.25
CA SER A 32 7.00 -16.40 -8.83
C SER A 32 7.91 -15.58 -7.91
N LEU A 33 9.19 -15.49 -8.23
CA LEU A 33 10.14 -14.78 -7.38
C LEU A 33 9.85 -13.28 -7.35
N ASN A 34 9.69 -12.67 -8.51
CA ASN A 34 9.39 -11.24 -8.58
C ASN A 34 7.99 -10.93 -8.06
N MET A 35 7.03 -11.84 -8.28
CA MET A 35 5.69 -11.70 -7.70
C MET A 35 5.75 -11.68 -6.17
N HIS A 36 6.51 -12.61 -5.58
CA HIS A 36 6.67 -12.68 -4.14
C HIS A 36 7.30 -11.39 -3.59
N ASN A 37 8.36 -10.91 -4.23
CA ASN A 37 9.04 -9.69 -3.80
C ASN A 37 8.10 -8.47 -3.84
N THR A 38 7.31 -8.37 -4.89
CA THR A 38 6.34 -7.28 -5.04
C THR A 38 5.25 -7.37 -3.96
N ILE A 39 4.77 -8.57 -3.65
CA ILE A 39 3.79 -8.78 -2.58
C ILE A 39 4.36 -8.34 -1.23
N CYS A 40 5.63 -8.61 -0.97
CA CYS A 40 6.28 -8.17 0.26
C CYS A 40 6.34 -6.63 0.34
N ASP A 41 6.61 -5.97 -0.78
CA ASP A 41 6.60 -4.50 -0.84
C ASP A 41 5.18 -3.95 -0.61
N MET A 42 4.17 -4.60 -1.18
CA MET A 42 2.77 -4.22 -0.94
C MET A 42 2.41 -4.32 0.54
N ARG A 43 2.87 -5.36 1.21
CA ARG A 43 2.61 -5.52 2.65
C ARG A 43 3.19 -4.36 3.45
N THR A 44 4.40 -3.94 3.13
CA THR A 44 5.04 -2.81 3.81
C THR A 44 4.21 -1.53 3.62
N GLU A 45 3.74 -1.28 2.42
CA GLU A 45 2.90 -0.11 2.12
C GLU A 45 1.55 -0.18 2.83
N LEU A 46 0.95 -1.37 2.90
CA LEU A 46 -0.32 -1.58 3.60
C LEU A 46 -0.18 -1.33 5.10
N ILE A 47 0.93 -1.75 5.70
CA ILE A 47 1.20 -1.48 7.11
C ILE A 47 1.29 0.02 7.34
N SER A 48 2.00 0.75 6.48
CA SER A 48 2.11 2.20 6.58
C SER A 48 0.74 2.88 6.46
N ALA A 49 -0.08 2.43 5.52
CA ALA A 49 -1.44 2.97 5.36
C ALA A 49 -2.29 2.69 6.60
N LEU A 50 -2.18 1.50 7.15
CA LEU A 50 -2.93 1.12 8.36
C LEU A 50 -2.55 2.00 9.54
N GLU A 51 -1.26 2.30 9.71
CA GLU A 51 -0.81 3.20 10.79
C GLU A 51 -1.43 4.59 10.65
N ILE A 52 -1.46 5.13 9.44
CA ILE A 52 -2.07 6.45 9.17
C ILE A 52 -3.55 6.43 9.52
N VAL A 53 -4.25 5.41 9.07
CA VAL A 53 -5.70 5.27 9.30
C VAL A 53 -6.00 5.10 10.79
N ASN A 54 -5.23 4.27 11.49
CA ASN A 54 -5.42 4.05 12.93
C ASN A 54 -5.18 5.33 13.73
N ASP A 55 -4.13 6.09 13.40
CA ASP A 55 -3.85 7.35 14.07
C ASP A 55 -4.98 8.36 13.84
N ALA A 56 -5.48 8.44 12.62
CA ALA A 56 -6.59 9.33 12.30
C ALA A 56 -7.85 8.92 13.05
N GLU A 57 -8.16 7.62 13.09
CA GLU A 57 -9.32 7.10 13.80
C GLU A 57 -9.25 7.41 15.30
N ASN A 58 -8.08 7.22 15.91
CA ASN A 58 -7.89 7.49 17.32
C ASN A 58 -8.11 8.96 17.67
N ARG A 59 -7.76 9.87 16.79
CA ARG A 59 -7.99 11.31 17.01
C ARG A 59 -9.43 11.72 16.75
N MET A 60 -10.11 11.03 15.83
CA MET A 60 -11.49 11.37 15.44
C MET A 60 -12.53 10.65 16.30
N GLY A 61 -12.20 9.49 16.84
CA GLY A 61 -13.12 8.62 17.53
C GLY A 61 -13.49 9.07 18.95
N HIS A 62 -12.96 10.19 19.40
CA HIS A 62 -13.18 10.70 20.74
C HIS A 62 -13.48 12.20 20.74
#